data_f80967267841c51e12792f34971dd44d
#
_entry.id   f80967267841c51e12792f34971dd44d
#
_cell.length_a   1.000
_cell.length_b   1.000
_cell.length_c   1.000
_cell.angle_alpha   90.00
_cell.angle_beta   90.00
_cell.angle_gamma   90.00
#
_symmetry.space_group_name_H-M   'P 1'
#
loop_
_entity.id
_entity.type
_entity.pdbx_description
1 polymer ?
#
loop_
_entity_poly.entity_id
_entity_poly.type
_entity_poly.pdbx_seq_one_letter_code
_entity_poly.pdbx_strand_id
1 'polypeptide(L)'
;MIHCSASRSDRPYSVEDLIATGVAKWGQPSYHWYVLRNGNIIPILPESVRGAHARGYNRCSLGICYEGGISPEGKNTDTRTPQQKASLYELLKQLHRDYPKARIIGHRELPHVAKDCPCFTASSEFADLQPK
;
A
#
# COMPACT_ATOMS: atom_id res chain seq x y z
N MET A 1 -4.37 -5.14 1.21
CA MET A 1 -3.32 -5.33 0.17
C MET A 1 -2.34 -4.17 0.20
N ILE A 2 -1.06 -4.45 0.16
CA ILE A 2 -0.01 -3.46 0.31
C ILE A 2 0.54 -3.07 -1.06
N HIS A 3 0.71 -1.76 -1.27
CA HIS A 3 1.25 -1.17 -2.49
C HIS A 3 2.34 -0.16 -2.16
N CYS A 4 3.10 0.26 -3.16
CA CYS A 4 3.95 1.43 -3.11
C CYS A 4 3.49 2.45 -4.14
N SER A 5 3.85 3.71 -3.94
CA SER A 5 3.49 4.77 -4.89
C SER A 5 4.30 4.69 -6.19
N ALA A 6 5.30 3.82 -6.23
CA ALA A 6 6.24 3.70 -7.35
C ALA A 6 6.86 5.06 -7.70
N SER A 7 7.32 5.75 -6.66
CA SER A 7 7.96 7.06 -6.76
C SER A 7 9.35 7.02 -6.15
N ARG A 8 10.21 7.95 -6.59
CA ARG A 8 11.61 7.97 -6.13
C ARG A 8 11.71 8.38 -4.67
N SER A 9 12.54 7.67 -3.91
CA SER A 9 12.69 7.88 -2.48
C SER A 9 13.41 9.20 -2.14
N ASP A 10 14.09 9.83 -3.10
CA ASP A 10 14.76 11.11 -2.92
C ASP A 10 13.87 12.32 -3.24
N ARG A 11 12.60 12.10 -3.55
CA ARG A 11 11.63 13.16 -3.86
C ARG A 11 10.32 12.92 -3.10
N PRO A 12 9.67 13.98 -2.63
CA PRO A 12 8.35 13.81 -2.03
C PRO A 12 7.33 13.45 -3.10
N TYR A 13 6.41 12.56 -2.75
CA TYR A 13 5.23 12.27 -3.55
C TYR A 13 4.03 12.45 -2.63
N SER A 14 3.43 13.62 -2.70
CA SER A 14 2.39 14.04 -1.75
C SER A 14 1.12 13.20 -1.87
N VAL A 15 0.26 13.26 -0.85
CA VAL A 15 -1.06 12.62 -0.93
C VAL A 15 -1.88 13.20 -2.08
N GLU A 16 -1.74 14.50 -2.36
CA GLU A 16 -2.40 15.17 -3.49
C GLU A 16 -1.92 14.58 -4.83
N ASP A 17 -0.62 14.34 -4.96
CA ASP A 17 -0.05 13.68 -6.15
C ASP A 17 -0.61 12.27 -6.34
N LEU A 18 -0.68 11.51 -5.25
CA LEU A 18 -1.20 10.14 -5.27
C LEU A 18 -2.68 10.12 -5.68
N ILE A 19 -3.48 11.00 -5.10
CA ILE A 19 -4.91 11.12 -5.41
C ILE A 19 -5.08 11.52 -6.88
N ALA A 20 -4.33 12.51 -7.35
CA ALA A 20 -4.42 12.99 -8.73
C ALA A 20 -4.09 11.87 -9.73
N THR A 21 -3.10 11.03 -9.43
CA THR A 21 -2.74 9.89 -10.27
C THR A 21 -3.90 8.89 -10.36
N GLY A 22 -4.53 8.58 -9.24
CA GLY A 22 -5.68 7.67 -9.21
C GLY A 22 -6.87 8.22 -9.98
N VAL A 23 -7.18 9.49 -9.77
CA VAL A 23 -8.29 10.16 -10.46
C VAL A 23 -8.05 10.19 -11.97
N ALA A 24 -6.81 10.47 -12.41
CA ALA A 24 -6.47 10.49 -13.83
C ALA A 24 -6.63 9.11 -14.49
N LYS A 25 -6.31 8.03 -13.77
CA LYS A 25 -6.37 6.66 -14.33
C LYS A 25 -7.75 6.02 -14.18
N TRP A 26 -8.42 6.24 -13.06
CA TRP A 26 -9.58 5.46 -12.65
C TRP A 26 -10.81 6.30 -12.34
N GLY A 27 -10.69 7.63 -12.37
CA GLY A 27 -11.78 8.53 -12.01
C GLY A 27 -12.02 8.66 -10.51
N GLN A 28 -11.15 8.08 -9.68
CA GLN A 28 -11.25 8.12 -8.22
C GLN A 28 -9.89 7.88 -7.59
N PRO A 29 -9.72 8.20 -6.29
CA PRO A 29 -8.52 7.79 -5.56
C PRO A 29 -8.39 6.26 -5.54
N SER A 30 -7.16 5.77 -5.56
CA SER A 30 -6.90 4.33 -5.66
C SER A 30 -6.93 3.61 -4.31
N TYR A 31 -6.44 4.27 -3.24
CA TYR A 31 -6.14 3.60 -1.97
C TYR A 31 -6.95 4.14 -0.82
N HIS A 32 -7.00 3.34 0.26
CA HIS A 32 -7.70 3.72 1.50
C HIS A 32 -6.80 4.48 2.45
N TRP A 33 -5.50 4.14 2.48
CA TRP A 33 -4.49 4.82 3.31
C TRP A 33 -3.19 5.02 2.54
N TYR A 34 -2.48 6.07 2.92
CA TYR A 34 -1.15 6.39 2.41
C TYR A 34 -0.19 6.62 3.57
N VAL A 35 0.93 5.89 3.57
CA VAL A 35 1.95 6.00 4.62
C VAL A 35 3.12 6.79 4.07
N LEU A 36 3.29 8.01 4.57
CA LEU A 36 4.36 8.91 4.15
C LEU A 36 5.71 8.46 4.69
N ARG A 37 6.79 8.94 4.10
CA ARG A 37 8.15 8.59 4.51
C ARG A 37 8.43 8.89 5.98
N ASN A 38 7.83 9.94 6.53
CA ASN A 38 7.97 10.28 7.95
C ASN A 38 7.14 9.39 8.88
N GLY A 39 6.38 8.45 8.33
CA GLY A 39 5.52 7.56 9.08
C GLY A 39 4.09 8.04 9.28
N ASN A 40 3.75 9.25 8.83
CA ASN A 40 2.36 9.72 8.94
C ASN A 40 1.44 8.87 8.08
N ILE A 41 0.30 8.48 8.64
CA ILE A 41 -0.73 7.69 7.96
C ILE A 41 -1.85 8.65 7.56
N ILE A 42 -2.09 8.75 6.24
CA ILE A 42 -3.09 9.65 5.70
C ILE A 42 -4.29 8.81 5.22
N PRO A 43 -5.47 8.96 5.83
CA PRO A 43 -6.66 8.31 5.32
C PRO A 43 -7.13 9.01 4.04
N ILE A 44 -7.54 8.22 3.04
CA ILE A 44 -8.00 8.74 1.75
C ILE A 44 -9.44 8.32 1.50
N LEU A 45 -9.70 7.01 1.35
CA LEU A 45 -11.04 6.48 1.14
C LEU A 45 -11.57 5.83 2.41
N PRO A 46 -12.87 6.00 2.71
CA PRO A 46 -13.51 5.20 3.76
C PRO A 46 -13.43 3.71 3.44
N GLU A 47 -13.39 2.85 4.47
CA GLU A 47 -13.31 1.40 4.27
C GLU A 47 -14.51 0.83 3.51
N SER A 48 -15.65 1.50 3.58
CA SER A 48 -16.88 1.09 2.87
C SER A 48 -16.84 1.39 1.37
N VAL A 49 -15.89 2.21 0.92
CA VAL A 49 -15.77 2.60 -0.48
C VAL A 49 -14.77 1.71 -1.18
N ARG A 50 -15.16 1.20 -2.36
CA ARG A 50 -14.25 0.40 -3.18
C ARG A 50 -13.09 1.25 -3.68
N GLY A 51 -11.87 0.76 -3.52
CA GLY A 51 -10.69 1.38 -4.10
C GLY A 51 -10.51 1.02 -5.58
N ALA A 52 -9.41 1.50 -6.17
CA ALA A 52 -9.03 1.19 -7.54
C ALA A 52 -7.52 0.89 -7.56
N HIS A 53 -7.14 -0.24 -6.94
CA HIS A 53 -5.74 -0.57 -6.71
C HIS A 53 -5.33 -1.98 -7.17
N ALA A 54 -6.30 -2.89 -7.34
CA ALA A 54 -6.00 -4.26 -7.73
C ALA A 54 -7.15 -4.84 -8.54
N ARG A 55 -6.98 -4.88 -9.85
CA ARG A 55 -8.02 -5.35 -10.78
C ARG A 55 -8.51 -6.75 -10.37
N GLY A 56 -9.82 -6.90 -10.24
CA GLY A 56 -10.45 -8.16 -9.83
C GLY A 56 -10.57 -8.33 -8.33
N TYR A 57 -9.94 -7.49 -7.52
CA TYR A 57 -9.91 -7.60 -6.06
C TYR A 57 -10.38 -6.34 -5.34
N ASN A 58 -10.71 -5.28 -6.07
CA ASN A 58 -11.09 -4.00 -5.46
C ASN A 58 -12.31 -4.11 -4.54
N ARG A 59 -13.27 -4.95 -4.91
CA ARG A 59 -14.52 -5.13 -4.14
C ARG A 59 -14.33 -5.88 -2.82
N CYS A 60 -13.21 -6.58 -2.66
CA CYS A 60 -13.00 -7.46 -1.50
C CYS A 60 -11.69 -7.19 -0.78
N SER A 61 -11.08 -6.02 -1.01
CA SER A 61 -9.81 -5.68 -0.37
C SER A 61 -9.72 -4.20 -0.03
N LEU A 62 -8.89 -3.90 0.97
CA LEU A 62 -8.47 -2.54 1.30
C LEU A 62 -7.07 -2.33 0.74
N GLY A 63 -6.81 -1.16 0.20
CA GLY A 63 -5.50 -0.81 -0.37
C GLY A 63 -4.74 0.14 0.52
N ILE A 64 -3.52 -0.25 0.90
CA ILE A 64 -2.61 0.58 1.68
C ILE A 64 -1.37 0.81 0.84
N CYS A 65 -1.02 2.07 0.62
CA CYS A 65 0.13 2.47 -0.19
C CYS A 65 1.17 3.14 0.70
N TYR A 66 2.45 2.82 0.51
CA TYR A 66 3.52 3.61 1.14
C TYR A 66 4.24 4.46 0.10
N GLU A 67 4.73 5.61 0.53
CA GLU A 67 5.46 6.54 -0.32
C GLU A 67 6.85 5.99 -0.63
N GLY A 68 7.13 5.74 -1.92
CA GLY A 68 8.41 5.24 -2.37
C GLY A 68 8.31 4.07 -3.34
N GLY A 69 9.25 3.14 -3.23
CA GLY A 69 9.33 1.95 -4.06
C GLY A 69 10.34 2.04 -5.20
N ILE A 70 10.93 3.21 -5.43
CA ILE A 70 11.99 3.42 -6.44
C ILE A 70 13.18 4.10 -5.78
N SER A 71 14.36 3.54 -5.96
CA SER A 71 15.61 4.11 -5.43
C SER A 71 15.99 5.39 -6.19
N PRO A 72 16.90 6.21 -5.65
CA PRO A 72 17.41 7.38 -6.38
C PRO A 72 18.03 7.03 -7.73
N GLU A 73 18.48 5.79 -7.92
CA GLU A 73 19.04 5.30 -9.18
C GLU A 73 17.97 4.81 -10.15
N GLY A 74 16.68 4.89 -9.78
CA GLY A 74 15.57 4.48 -10.62
C GLY A 74 15.24 2.99 -10.57
N LYS A 75 15.70 2.26 -9.57
CA LYS A 75 15.45 0.83 -9.43
C LYS A 75 14.28 0.56 -8.49
N ASN A 76 13.43 -0.38 -8.86
CA ASN A 76 12.37 -0.86 -7.98
C ASN A 76 13.00 -1.55 -6.79
N THR A 77 12.73 -1.05 -5.58
CA THR A 77 13.30 -1.60 -4.35
C THR A 77 12.46 -1.18 -3.15
N ASP A 78 12.64 -1.89 -2.05
CA ASP A 78 12.00 -1.54 -0.78
C ASP A 78 12.71 -0.33 -0.18
N THR A 79 12.08 0.84 -0.31
CA THR A 79 12.61 2.11 0.19
C THR A 79 11.99 2.54 1.50
N ARG A 80 11.25 1.66 2.18
CA ARG A 80 10.56 2.02 3.43
C ARG A 80 11.53 2.48 4.50
N THR A 81 11.22 3.61 5.13
CA THR A 81 11.94 4.10 6.29
C THR A 81 11.55 3.28 7.53
N PRO A 82 12.35 3.32 8.62
CA PRO A 82 11.93 2.70 9.88
C PRO A 82 10.57 3.22 10.38
N GLN A 83 10.29 4.51 10.18
CA GLN A 83 9.01 5.11 10.55
C GLN A 83 7.85 4.53 9.73
N GLN A 84 8.06 4.33 8.43
CA GLN A 84 7.04 3.69 7.57
C GLN A 84 6.78 2.25 7.99
N LYS A 85 7.82 1.51 8.31
CA LYS A 85 7.67 0.11 8.75
C LYS A 85 6.88 0.03 10.05
N ALA A 86 7.18 0.89 11.01
CA ALA A 86 6.47 0.94 12.28
C ALA A 86 5.00 1.32 12.10
N SER A 87 4.73 2.37 11.33
CA SER A 87 3.36 2.84 11.08
C SER A 87 2.54 1.80 10.32
N LEU A 88 3.14 1.17 9.32
CA LEU A 88 2.48 0.14 8.53
C LEU A 88 2.09 -1.06 9.41
N TYR A 89 2.99 -1.49 10.30
CA TYR A 89 2.71 -2.57 11.22
C TYR A 89 1.55 -2.23 12.16
N GLU A 90 1.55 -1.04 12.75
CA GLU A 90 0.50 -0.59 13.67
C GLU A 90 -0.86 -0.50 12.95
N LEU A 91 -0.89 0.04 11.73
CA LEU A 91 -2.12 0.09 10.93
C LEU A 91 -2.64 -1.32 10.64
N LEU A 92 -1.77 -2.21 10.21
CA LEU A 92 -2.16 -3.59 9.89
C LEU A 92 -2.61 -4.35 11.14
N LYS A 93 -1.99 -4.09 12.28
CA LYS A 93 -2.39 -4.69 13.56
C LYS A 93 -3.83 -4.28 13.92
N GLN A 94 -4.17 -3.00 13.73
CA GLN A 94 -5.52 -2.51 13.95
C GLN A 94 -6.52 -3.14 12.97
N LEU A 95 -6.17 -3.20 11.69
CA LEU A 95 -7.03 -3.80 10.67
C LEU A 95 -7.22 -5.30 10.90
N HIS A 96 -6.21 -5.99 11.41
CA HIS A 96 -6.32 -7.40 11.77
C HIS A 96 -7.34 -7.63 12.90
N ARG A 97 -7.43 -6.70 13.84
CA ARG A 97 -8.48 -6.76 14.88
C ARG A 97 -9.87 -6.58 14.28
N ASP A 98 -10.00 -5.66 13.31
CA ASP A 98 -11.30 -5.36 12.68
C ASP A 98 -11.70 -6.43 11.68
N TYR A 99 -10.72 -7.04 11.00
CA TYR A 99 -10.92 -8.04 9.95
C TYR A 99 -10.04 -9.26 10.20
N PRO A 100 -10.33 -10.06 11.23
CA PRO A 100 -9.41 -11.13 11.65
C PRO A 100 -9.24 -12.26 10.61
N LYS A 101 -10.16 -12.35 9.64
CA LYS A 101 -10.09 -13.36 8.58
C LYS A 101 -9.42 -12.84 7.30
N ALA A 102 -9.12 -11.55 7.23
CA ALA A 102 -8.50 -10.97 6.04
C ALA A 102 -7.02 -11.31 5.96
N ARG A 103 -6.55 -11.63 4.76
CA ARG A 103 -5.14 -11.90 4.50
C ARG A 103 -4.42 -10.61 4.18
N ILE A 104 -3.16 -10.53 4.57
CA ILE A 104 -2.27 -9.42 4.27
C ILE A 104 -1.31 -9.89 3.18
N ILE A 105 -1.43 -9.28 1.99
CA ILE A 105 -0.57 -9.62 0.85
C ILE A 105 -0.08 -8.35 0.17
N GLY A 106 1.02 -8.46 -0.56
CA GLY A 106 1.47 -7.43 -1.46
C GLY A 106 0.83 -7.59 -2.84
N HIS A 107 0.72 -6.48 -3.58
CA HIS A 107 0.14 -6.50 -4.93
C HIS A 107 0.83 -7.53 -5.82
N ARG A 108 2.17 -7.62 -5.77
CA ARG A 108 2.94 -8.57 -6.60
C ARG A 108 2.66 -10.03 -6.30
N GLU A 109 2.00 -10.33 -5.17
CA GLU A 109 1.70 -11.71 -4.79
C GLU A 109 0.41 -12.22 -5.41
N LEU A 110 -0.32 -11.37 -6.14
CA LEU A 110 -1.51 -11.80 -6.88
C LEU A 110 -1.13 -12.58 -8.13
N PRO A 111 -1.97 -13.56 -8.54
CA PRO A 111 -1.76 -14.26 -9.82
C PRO A 111 -1.72 -13.28 -11.00
N HIS A 112 -0.84 -13.52 -11.96
CA HIS A 112 -0.75 -12.76 -13.21
C HIS A 112 -0.34 -11.29 -13.04
N VAL A 113 0.21 -10.90 -11.89
CA VAL A 113 0.77 -9.56 -11.68
C VAL A 113 2.27 -9.61 -11.91
N ALA A 114 2.73 -8.88 -12.92
CA ALA A 114 4.15 -8.81 -13.29
C ALA A 114 4.77 -7.48 -12.83
N LYS A 115 4.45 -7.05 -11.61
CA LYS A 115 4.96 -5.81 -11.02
C LYS A 115 5.74 -6.13 -9.74
N ASP A 116 6.69 -5.26 -9.39
CA ASP A 116 7.48 -5.43 -8.17
C ASP A 116 6.77 -4.88 -6.91
N CYS A 117 5.76 -4.02 -7.10
CA CYS A 117 4.98 -3.40 -6.02
C CYS A 117 4.46 -4.46 -5.03
N PRO A 118 4.67 -4.31 -3.74
CA PRO A 118 5.27 -3.19 -3.00
C PRO A 118 6.79 -3.28 -2.78
N CYS A 119 7.50 -4.09 -3.52
CA CYS A 119 8.95 -4.29 -3.48
C CYS A 119 9.44 -5.06 -2.25
N PHE A 120 8.56 -5.75 -1.56
CA PHE A 120 8.88 -6.69 -0.48
C PHE A 120 7.75 -7.73 -0.39
N THR A 121 8.01 -8.83 0.29
CA THR A 121 7.01 -9.90 0.43
C THR A 121 6.18 -9.68 1.68
N ALA A 122 5.03 -9.01 1.51
CA ALA A 122 4.18 -8.61 2.62
C ALA A 122 3.62 -9.81 3.39
N SER A 123 3.25 -10.89 2.69
CA SER A 123 2.65 -12.05 3.35
C SER A 123 3.58 -12.69 4.39
N SER A 124 4.89 -12.73 4.12
CA SER A 124 5.86 -13.27 5.05
C SER A 124 6.29 -12.26 6.11
N GLU A 125 6.43 -11.00 5.74
CA GLU A 125 6.82 -9.97 6.71
C GLU A 125 5.76 -9.81 7.80
N PHE A 126 4.48 -9.92 7.45
CA PHE A 126 3.36 -9.78 8.39
C PHE A 126 2.73 -11.14 8.74
N ALA A 127 3.56 -12.19 8.79
CA ALA A 127 3.09 -13.55 9.09
C ALA A 127 2.35 -13.64 10.44
N ASP A 128 2.77 -12.87 11.42
CA ASP A 128 2.16 -12.82 12.75
C ASP A 128 0.76 -12.19 12.76
N LEU A 129 0.39 -11.45 11.71
CA LEU A 129 -0.91 -10.81 11.57
C LEU A 129 -1.82 -11.51 10.55
N GLN A 130 -1.41 -12.65 10.04
CA GLN A 130 -2.25 -13.40 9.10
C GLN A 130 -3.36 -14.16 9.85
N PRO A 131 -4.48 -14.52 9.16
CA PRO A 131 -5.52 -15.35 9.76
C PRO A 131 -4.96 -16.70 10.20
N LYS A 132 -5.48 -17.19 11.32
CA LYS A 132 -5.13 -18.51 11.85
C LYS A 132 -6.02 -19.58 11.25
#